data_0f30ee2b0933ae345bbde64fed9f333a
#
_entry.id   0f30ee2b0933ae345bbde64fed9f333a
#
_cell.length_a   1.000
_cell.length_b   1.000
_cell.length_c   1.000
_cell.angle_alpha   90.00
_cell.angle_beta   90.00
_cell.angle_gamma   90.00
#
_symmetry.space_group_name_H-M   'P 1'
#
loop_
_entity.id
_entity.type
_entity.pdbx_description
1 polymer ?
#
loop_
_entity_poly.entity_id
_entity_poly.type
_entity_poly.pdbx_seq_one_letter_code
_entity_poly.pdbx_strand_id
1 'polypeptide(L)'
;VEQYLRKLGLENIRRGFDGTQSGVMADLKGGKPGRCVALRADIDALPLEEENDIPYKSTYSGVMHACGHDAHTAVLLGVAEILSSMKDELCGTVRFLFQPAEEAGMHSGAPKMIEEGALDGVEAIGGLHVWALLESGKLGYRIGPVMASADIWDLKIQGKGGHGAMPHHAVDPTVTAATVISTLQTVVSREIDPQETVVLSIGKLEAGTAVNIIPDTARVAGNVRTTNPEIRARMQGIMKRVADGICAAMRCTAELVYTPIYPVTVNDPAMTQLMRSVAVEVFGEERVVELPVAMGSEDFSYYGEKIPAAYVFLGIADEAKGTGNQHHNPKFNVDDEPLPKGAALLAGFAARFTAGESAS
;
A
#
# COMPACT_ATOMS: atom_id res chain seq x y z
N VAL A 1 -3.01 20.76 8.04
CA VAL A 1 -3.06 19.71 9.07
C VAL A 1 -2.57 20.27 10.40
N GLU A 2 -1.27 20.55 10.60
CA GLU A 2 -0.67 20.96 11.89
C GLU A 2 -1.43 22.09 12.59
N GLN A 3 -1.75 23.18 11.89
CA GLN A 3 -2.47 24.32 12.47
C GLN A 3 -3.86 23.93 12.99
N TYR A 4 -4.54 23.04 12.28
CA TYR A 4 -5.86 22.53 12.68
C TYR A 4 -5.77 21.69 13.95
N LEU A 5 -4.81 20.77 14.03
CA LEU A 5 -4.57 19.95 15.22
C LEU A 5 -4.22 20.79 16.45
N ARG A 6 -3.40 21.84 16.27
CA ARG A 6 -3.11 22.82 17.35
C ARG A 6 -4.36 23.53 17.85
N LYS A 7 -5.25 23.93 16.92
CA LYS A 7 -6.53 24.59 17.28
C LYS A 7 -7.43 23.65 18.08
N LEU A 8 -7.40 22.35 17.80
CA LEU A 8 -8.16 21.34 18.55
C LEU A 8 -7.52 20.95 19.91
N GLY A 9 -6.35 21.48 20.22
CA GLY A 9 -5.65 21.23 21.49
C GLY A 9 -4.94 19.88 21.56
N LEU A 10 -4.53 19.31 20.42
CA LEU A 10 -3.68 18.11 20.41
C LEU A 10 -2.28 18.46 20.91
N GLU A 11 -1.63 17.46 21.50
CA GLU A 11 -0.31 17.57 22.12
C GLU A 11 0.75 16.82 21.29
N ASN A 12 2.03 16.94 21.66
CA ASN A 12 3.16 16.25 21.04
C ASN A 12 3.20 16.38 19.51
N ILE A 13 2.76 17.54 19.00
CA ILE A 13 2.71 17.75 17.55
C ILE A 13 4.13 17.85 17.01
N ARG A 14 4.48 16.89 16.16
CA ARG A 14 5.74 16.83 15.43
C ARG A 14 5.46 16.91 13.93
N ARG A 15 6.25 17.70 13.23
CA ARG A 15 6.22 17.87 11.77
C ARG A 15 7.55 17.51 11.16
N GLY A 16 7.50 16.94 9.98
CA GLY A 16 8.67 16.54 9.22
C GLY A 16 9.27 15.23 9.72
N PHE A 17 9.42 14.30 8.83
CA PHE A 17 10.04 13.02 9.06
C PHE A 17 11.11 12.81 7.98
N ASP A 18 12.21 12.17 8.31
CA ASP A 18 13.36 11.94 7.40
C ASP A 18 13.90 13.25 6.79
N GLY A 19 13.95 14.33 7.56
CA GLY A 19 14.44 15.64 7.10
C GLY A 19 13.52 16.37 6.11
N THR A 20 12.34 15.82 5.81
CA THR A 20 11.34 16.49 4.97
C THR A 20 10.51 17.49 5.78
N GLN A 21 9.78 18.38 5.09
CA GLN A 21 8.80 19.26 5.73
C GLN A 21 7.39 18.65 5.75
N SER A 22 7.23 17.43 5.26
CA SER A 22 5.97 16.70 5.16
C SER A 22 5.79 15.70 6.30
N GLY A 23 4.56 15.22 6.46
CA GLY A 23 4.18 14.36 7.56
C GLY A 23 3.94 15.11 8.87
N VAL A 24 2.90 14.70 9.59
CA VAL A 24 2.54 15.26 10.89
C VAL A 24 2.11 14.13 11.81
N MET A 25 2.62 14.15 13.04
CA MET A 25 2.18 13.29 14.14
C MET A 25 1.64 14.17 15.26
N ALA A 26 0.57 13.75 15.91
CA ALA A 26 0.01 14.43 17.07
C ALA A 26 -0.68 13.43 18.00
N ASP A 27 -0.75 13.75 19.28
CA ASP A 27 -1.43 12.95 20.29
C ASP A 27 -2.64 13.71 20.86
N LEU A 28 -3.77 13.02 20.97
CA LEU A 28 -4.91 13.43 21.77
C LEU A 28 -4.95 12.56 23.04
N LYS A 29 -4.63 13.15 24.16
CA LYS A 29 -4.70 12.48 25.46
C LYS A 29 -6.10 12.65 26.05
N GLY A 30 -6.78 11.53 26.28
CA GLY A 30 -8.09 11.49 26.93
C GLY A 30 -8.04 11.84 28.41
N GLY A 31 -9.22 12.17 28.96
CA GLY A 31 -9.39 12.49 30.40
C GLY A 31 -9.33 11.29 31.34
N LYS A 32 -9.39 10.07 30.82
CA LYS A 32 -9.40 8.83 31.59
C LYS A 32 -8.22 7.94 31.25
N PRO A 33 -7.71 7.12 32.21
CA PRO A 33 -6.70 6.12 31.92
C PRO A 33 -7.17 5.14 30.83
N GLY A 34 -6.26 4.67 29.99
CA GLY A 34 -6.57 3.70 28.92
C GLY A 34 -5.36 3.38 28.06
N ARG A 35 -5.61 2.67 26.96
CA ARG A 35 -4.61 2.20 26.00
C ARG A 35 -4.22 3.30 25.00
N CYS A 36 -3.19 3.05 24.21
CA CYS A 36 -2.79 3.94 23.12
C CYS A 36 -3.05 3.28 21.77
N VAL A 37 -3.77 3.99 20.90
CA VAL A 37 -4.03 3.57 19.51
C VAL A 37 -3.53 4.63 18.53
N ALA A 38 -2.99 4.21 17.38
CA ALA A 38 -2.73 5.11 16.28
C ALA A 38 -3.84 5.04 15.22
N LEU A 39 -4.07 6.18 14.56
CA LEU A 39 -4.87 6.26 13.35
C LEU A 39 -4.02 6.92 12.26
N ARG A 40 -4.04 6.34 11.04
CA ARG A 40 -3.21 6.81 9.93
C ARG A 40 -4.05 7.28 8.75
N ALA A 41 -3.64 8.38 8.16
CA ALA A 41 -3.97 8.80 6.80
C ALA A 41 -2.69 9.14 6.05
N ASP A 42 -2.56 8.67 4.83
CA ASP A 42 -1.59 9.18 3.87
C ASP A 42 -1.99 10.57 3.39
N ILE A 43 -1.02 11.35 2.91
CA ILE A 43 -1.25 12.78 2.55
C ILE A 43 -0.60 13.19 1.23
N ASP A 44 0.07 12.28 0.54
CA ASP A 44 0.80 12.59 -0.68
C ASP A 44 -0.10 12.60 -1.92
N ALA A 45 0.40 13.20 -3.00
CA ALA A 45 -0.27 13.29 -4.28
C ALA A 45 0.58 12.67 -5.39
N LEU A 46 -0.05 12.31 -6.49
CA LEU A 46 0.58 11.68 -7.64
C LEU A 46 1.03 12.72 -8.68
N PRO A 47 2.12 12.46 -9.42
CA PRO A 47 2.58 13.28 -10.54
C PRO A 47 1.69 13.04 -11.77
N LEU A 48 0.46 13.52 -11.71
CA LEU A 48 -0.59 13.30 -12.71
C LEU A 48 -1.35 14.61 -12.94
N GLU A 49 -1.62 14.96 -14.20
CA GLU A 49 -2.47 16.12 -14.52
C GLU A 49 -3.94 15.78 -14.31
N GLU A 50 -4.64 16.58 -13.53
CA GLU A 50 -6.05 16.39 -13.25
C GLU A 50 -6.92 16.92 -14.40
N GLU A 51 -7.80 16.06 -14.94
CA GLU A 51 -8.71 16.39 -16.04
C GLU A 51 -10.16 16.68 -15.60
N ASN A 52 -10.43 16.68 -14.30
CA ASN A 52 -11.76 16.99 -13.77
C ASN A 52 -12.10 18.47 -13.98
N ASP A 53 -13.39 18.76 -14.16
CA ASP A 53 -13.96 20.12 -14.16
C ASP A 53 -14.81 20.29 -12.88
N ILE A 54 -14.12 20.46 -11.75
CA ILE A 54 -14.71 20.58 -10.41
C ILE A 54 -14.12 21.77 -9.68
N PRO A 55 -14.85 22.40 -8.74
CA PRO A 55 -14.41 23.63 -8.08
C PRO A 55 -13.20 23.45 -7.16
N TYR A 56 -12.89 22.24 -6.75
CA TYR A 56 -11.76 21.87 -5.89
C TYR A 56 -10.63 21.12 -6.65
N LYS A 57 -10.63 21.21 -7.97
CA LYS A 57 -9.53 20.70 -8.80
C LYS A 57 -8.17 21.21 -8.31
N SER A 58 -7.14 20.39 -8.46
CA SER A 58 -5.77 20.77 -8.15
C SER A 58 -5.38 22.10 -8.79
N THR A 59 -4.79 22.98 -8.01
CA THR A 59 -4.22 24.26 -8.49
C THR A 59 -2.76 24.13 -8.91
N TYR A 60 -2.16 22.93 -8.75
CA TYR A 60 -0.79 22.61 -9.13
C TYR A 60 -0.82 21.73 -10.38
N SER A 61 -0.38 22.27 -11.52
CA SER A 61 -0.28 21.50 -12.78
C SER A 61 0.64 20.30 -12.60
N GLY A 62 0.22 19.14 -13.13
CA GLY A 62 0.95 17.89 -13.04
C GLY A 62 0.91 17.22 -11.66
N VAL A 63 0.05 17.67 -10.74
CA VAL A 63 -0.09 17.05 -9.40
C VAL A 63 -1.57 16.89 -9.07
N MET A 64 -1.97 15.67 -8.70
CA MET A 64 -3.36 15.32 -8.39
C MET A 64 -3.45 14.32 -7.25
N HIS A 65 -4.44 14.44 -6.38
CA HIS A 65 -4.83 13.40 -5.44
C HIS A 65 -5.65 12.30 -6.13
N ALA A 66 -5.01 11.58 -7.07
CA ALA A 66 -5.67 10.54 -7.84
C ALA A 66 -5.81 9.19 -7.11
N CYS A 67 -5.43 9.14 -5.82
CA CYS A 67 -5.65 8.01 -4.93
C CYS A 67 -6.57 8.34 -3.74
N GLY A 68 -6.98 9.60 -3.59
CA GLY A 68 -7.93 10.03 -2.55
C GLY A 68 -7.30 10.32 -1.19
N HIS A 69 -5.99 10.58 -1.13
CA HIS A 69 -5.30 10.87 0.14
C HIS A 69 -5.72 12.21 0.77
N ASP A 70 -6.26 13.13 0.01
CA ASP A 70 -6.94 14.33 0.51
C ASP A 70 -8.22 13.97 1.28
N ALA A 71 -9.01 13.01 0.78
CA ALA A 71 -10.17 12.47 1.50
C ALA A 71 -9.76 11.73 2.78
N HIS A 72 -8.68 10.92 2.75
CA HIS A 72 -8.14 10.28 3.95
C HIS A 72 -7.69 11.32 4.99
N THR A 73 -7.00 12.37 4.54
CA THR A 73 -6.61 13.51 5.38
C THR A 73 -7.84 14.18 6.01
N ALA A 74 -8.88 14.44 5.21
CA ALA A 74 -10.12 15.07 5.69
C ALA A 74 -10.83 14.19 6.72
N VAL A 75 -10.93 12.87 6.46
CA VAL A 75 -11.49 11.89 7.40
C VAL A 75 -10.73 11.93 8.74
N LEU A 76 -9.40 11.85 8.70
CA LEU A 76 -8.60 11.82 9.93
C LEU A 76 -8.64 13.15 10.71
N LEU A 77 -8.77 14.30 10.03
CA LEU A 77 -9.05 15.58 10.68
C LEU A 77 -10.43 15.61 11.32
N GLY A 78 -11.45 15.02 10.68
CA GLY A 78 -12.78 14.85 11.25
C GLY A 78 -12.77 13.98 12.50
N VAL A 79 -11.97 12.88 12.50
CA VAL A 79 -11.75 12.06 13.72
C VAL A 79 -11.16 12.90 14.86
N ALA A 80 -10.14 13.71 14.54
CA ALA A 80 -9.51 14.58 15.55
C ALA A 80 -10.52 15.57 16.16
N GLU A 81 -11.43 16.13 15.37
CA GLU A 81 -12.50 17.02 15.84
C GLU A 81 -13.50 16.27 16.74
N ILE A 82 -14.01 15.12 16.27
CA ILE A 82 -14.95 14.30 17.04
C ILE A 82 -14.35 13.93 18.41
N LEU A 83 -13.15 13.36 18.43
CA LEU A 83 -12.53 12.90 19.67
C LEU A 83 -12.10 14.05 20.59
N SER A 84 -11.69 15.19 20.03
CA SER A 84 -11.40 16.38 20.85
C SER A 84 -12.64 16.94 21.54
N SER A 85 -13.82 16.86 20.90
CA SER A 85 -15.09 17.33 21.49
C SER A 85 -15.54 16.49 22.69
N MET A 86 -15.06 15.22 22.79
CA MET A 86 -15.36 14.29 23.86
C MET A 86 -14.10 13.90 24.69
N LYS A 87 -13.08 14.74 24.67
CA LYS A 87 -11.77 14.48 25.29
C LYS A 87 -11.88 14.01 26.76
N ASP A 88 -12.74 14.64 27.55
CA ASP A 88 -12.90 14.31 28.99
C ASP A 88 -13.49 12.90 29.23
N GLU A 89 -14.21 12.39 28.25
CA GLU A 89 -14.81 11.04 28.30
C GLU A 89 -13.90 9.98 27.68
N LEU A 90 -12.97 10.38 26.81
CA LEU A 90 -12.05 9.51 26.12
C LEU A 90 -11.06 8.85 27.09
N CYS A 91 -10.87 7.54 26.93
CA CYS A 91 -9.83 6.80 27.62
C CYS A 91 -8.51 6.85 26.85
N GLY A 92 -7.37 6.76 27.56
CA GLY A 92 -6.05 6.57 26.95
C GLY A 92 -5.57 7.68 26.03
N THR A 93 -4.92 7.30 24.95
CA THR A 93 -4.33 8.24 23.98
C THR A 93 -4.63 7.80 22.55
N VAL A 94 -5.00 8.74 21.69
CA VAL A 94 -5.12 8.53 20.24
C VAL A 94 -4.01 9.30 19.56
N ARG A 95 -3.14 8.58 18.84
CA ARG A 95 -2.07 9.12 18.02
C ARG A 95 -2.53 9.25 16.57
N PHE A 96 -2.40 10.44 16.01
CA PHE A 96 -2.74 10.76 14.64
C PHE A 96 -1.48 10.78 13.79
N LEU A 97 -1.45 9.98 12.72
CA LEU A 97 -0.35 9.89 11.78
C LEU A 97 -0.82 10.37 10.41
N PHE A 98 -0.42 11.57 10.02
CA PHE A 98 -0.59 12.08 8.67
C PHE A 98 0.70 11.81 7.90
N GLN A 99 0.70 10.72 7.18
CA GLN A 99 1.90 10.10 6.62
C GLN A 99 2.17 10.58 5.19
N PRO A 100 3.38 11.04 4.87
CA PRO A 100 3.78 11.39 3.50
C PRO A 100 4.22 10.16 2.71
N ALA A 101 4.32 10.32 1.38
CA ALA A 101 5.08 9.45 0.49
C ALA A 101 4.63 7.97 0.47
N GLU A 102 3.31 7.71 0.56
CA GLU A 102 2.79 6.35 0.39
C GLU A 102 3.12 5.81 -1.00
N GLU A 103 2.97 6.64 -2.03
CA GLU A 103 3.17 6.31 -3.45
C GLU A 103 4.65 6.25 -3.88
N ALA A 104 5.58 6.53 -2.97
CA ALA A 104 7.00 6.66 -3.32
C ALA A 104 7.77 5.32 -3.38
N GLY A 105 7.11 4.19 -3.22
CA GLY A 105 7.72 2.85 -3.33
C GLY A 105 8.84 2.64 -2.31
N MET A 106 10.09 2.49 -2.78
CA MET A 106 11.27 2.30 -1.91
C MET A 106 11.54 3.45 -0.94
N HIS A 107 10.97 4.61 -1.20
CA HIS A 107 11.12 5.81 -0.38
C HIS A 107 9.84 6.15 0.37
N SER A 108 8.99 5.14 0.63
CA SER A 108 7.73 5.33 1.32
C SER A 108 7.89 5.85 2.74
N GLY A 109 6.87 6.59 3.21
CA GLY A 109 6.96 7.33 4.47
C GLY A 109 6.78 6.47 5.72
N ALA A 110 6.06 5.35 5.63
CA ALA A 110 5.75 4.52 6.80
C ALA A 110 7.01 4.00 7.53
N PRO A 111 8.03 3.41 6.86
CA PRO A 111 9.25 2.98 7.53
C PRO A 111 9.96 4.11 8.28
N LYS A 112 9.99 5.31 7.67
CA LYS A 112 10.65 6.48 8.28
C LYS A 112 9.90 6.98 9.52
N MET A 113 8.59 7.06 9.45
CA MET A 113 7.78 7.43 10.62
C MET A 113 7.96 6.41 11.75
N ILE A 114 8.03 5.11 11.44
CA ILE A 114 8.29 4.04 12.42
C ILE A 114 9.67 4.20 13.06
N GLU A 115 10.72 4.36 12.25
CA GLU A 115 12.10 4.58 12.72
C GLU A 115 12.20 5.79 13.64
N GLU A 116 11.40 6.81 13.41
CA GLU A 116 11.37 8.04 14.19
C GLU A 116 10.35 8.03 15.35
N GLY A 117 9.86 6.85 15.74
CA GLY A 117 9.07 6.64 16.95
C GLY A 117 7.57 6.84 16.79
N ALA A 118 7.01 6.79 15.57
CA ALA A 118 5.57 6.92 15.37
C ALA A 118 4.75 5.84 16.11
N LEU A 119 5.34 4.69 16.40
CA LEU A 119 4.71 3.59 17.12
C LEU A 119 5.10 3.49 18.61
N ASP A 120 5.90 4.43 19.15
CA ASP A 120 6.33 4.37 20.53
C ASP A 120 5.14 4.44 21.50
N GLY A 121 4.93 3.37 22.26
CA GLY A 121 3.81 3.23 23.19
C GLY A 121 2.44 2.96 22.56
N VAL A 122 2.37 2.77 21.24
CA VAL A 122 1.14 2.44 20.53
C VAL A 122 0.92 0.92 20.55
N GLU A 123 -0.31 0.49 20.84
CA GLU A 123 -0.67 -0.92 20.99
C GLU A 123 -1.43 -1.50 19.79
N ALA A 124 -2.08 -0.64 19.01
CA ALA A 124 -2.74 -1.02 17.76
C ALA A 124 -2.84 0.18 16.82
N ILE A 125 -3.09 -0.08 15.54
CA ILE A 125 -3.27 0.96 14.53
C ILE A 125 -4.48 0.67 13.65
N GLY A 126 -5.23 1.74 13.30
CA GLY A 126 -6.33 1.69 12.34
C GLY A 126 -6.13 2.66 11.20
N GLY A 127 -6.66 2.31 10.03
CA GLY A 127 -6.70 3.17 8.86
C GLY A 127 -7.82 2.77 7.91
N LEU A 128 -8.12 3.66 6.98
CA LEU A 128 -9.03 3.35 5.87
C LEU A 128 -8.48 3.88 4.56
N HIS A 129 -8.88 3.25 3.47
CA HIS A 129 -8.69 3.77 2.12
C HIS A 129 -10.06 4.00 1.46
N VAL A 130 -10.26 5.12 0.79
CA VAL A 130 -11.41 5.30 -0.11
C VAL A 130 -11.27 4.35 -1.30
N TRP A 131 -12.35 3.71 -1.74
CA TRP A 131 -12.24 2.62 -2.70
C TRP A 131 -13.21 2.76 -3.87
N ALA A 132 -12.66 3.10 -5.04
CA ALA A 132 -13.43 3.35 -6.26
C ALA A 132 -14.05 2.08 -6.88
N LEU A 133 -13.70 0.88 -6.40
CA LEU A 133 -14.32 -0.38 -6.82
C LEU A 133 -15.45 -0.83 -5.88
N LEU A 134 -15.81 -0.03 -4.88
CA LEU A 134 -16.88 -0.27 -3.94
C LEU A 134 -17.91 0.86 -4.03
N GLU A 135 -19.19 0.49 -4.09
CA GLU A 135 -20.31 1.43 -4.13
C GLU A 135 -20.26 2.41 -2.95
N SER A 136 -20.53 3.67 -3.24
CA SER A 136 -20.51 4.75 -2.26
C SER A 136 -21.39 4.42 -1.04
N GLY A 137 -20.84 4.70 0.15
CA GLY A 137 -21.49 4.44 1.42
C GLY A 137 -21.52 2.98 1.88
N LYS A 138 -20.81 2.07 1.19
CA LYS A 138 -20.48 0.74 1.72
C LYS A 138 -19.12 0.77 2.41
N LEU A 139 -18.93 -0.12 3.37
CA LEU A 139 -17.63 -0.38 3.99
C LEU A 139 -17.18 -1.80 3.69
N GLY A 140 -15.98 -1.91 3.13
CA GLY A 140 -15.32 -3.18 2.86
C GLY A 140 -14.30 -3.53 3.93
N TYR A 141 -14.28 -4.77 4.39
CA TYR A 141 -13.30 -5.29 5.34
C TYR A 141 -12.82 -6.68 4.93
N ARG A 142 -11.72 -7.12 5.51
CA ARG A 142 -11.23 -8.50 5.40
C ARG A 142 -10.33 -8.82 6.59
N ILE A 143 -10.50 -10.01 7.17
CA ILE A 143 -9.57 -10.56 8.18
C ILE A 143 -8.39 -11.22 7.47
N GLY A 144 -7.19 -11.03 8.00
CA GLY A 144 -5.97 -11.56 7.39
C GLY A 144 -5.47 -10.72 6.21
N PRO A 145 -4.88 -11.33 5.18
CA PRO A 145 -4.35 -10.58 4.04
C PRO A 145 -5.44 -9.78 3.32
N VAL A 146 -5.30 -8.46 3.26
CA VAL A 146 -6.26 -7.54 2.64
C VAL A 146 -5.73 -6.91 1.37
N MET A 147 -4.41 -6.65 1.28
CA MET A 147 -3.72 -6.20 0.06
C MET A 147 -2.42 -6.99 -0.14
N ALA A 148 -2.04 -7.17 -1.41
CA ALA A 148 -0.85 -7.93 -1.77
C ALA A 148 0.45 -7.17 -1.44
N SER A 149 1.54 -7.91 -1.31
CA SER A 149 2.89 -7.34 -1.36
C SER A 149 3.22 -6.79 -2.74
N ALA A 150 4.21 -5.90 -2.80
CA ALA A 150 4.83 -5.48 -4.06
C ALA A 150 6.35 -5.58 -3.93
N ASP A 151 6.94 -6.34 -4.84
CA ASP A 151 8.39 -6.42 -4.98
C ASP A 151 8.75 -6.20 -6.44
N ILE A 152 9.88 -5.57 -6.70
CA ILE A 152 10.41 -5.40 -8.05
C ILE A 152 11.70 -6.21 -8.20
N TRP A 153 12.00 -6.61 -9.40
CA TRP A 153 13.21 -7.34 -9.70
C TRP A 153 13.79 -6.93 -11.05
N ASP A 154 15.10 -7.05 -11.17
CA ASP A 154 15.88 -6.74 -12.34
C ASP A 154 16.95 -7.81 -12.53
N LEU A 155 16.95 -8.47 -13.67
CA LEU A 155 17.87 -9.52 -14.03
C LEU A 155 18.72 -9.10 -15.22
N LYS A 156 20.01 -8.96 -14.99
CA LYS A 156 21.01 -8.79 -16.04
C LYS A 156 21.57 -10.16 -16.43
N ILE A 157 21.56 -10.46 -17.70
CA ILE A 157 22.14 -11.68 -18.28
C ILE A 157 23.36 -11.27 -19.09
N GLN A 158 24.53 -11.80 -18.73
CA GLN A 158 25.78 -11.56 -19.42
C GLN A 158 26.12 -12.77 -20.30
N GLY A 159 26.20 -12.54 -21.57
CA GLY A 159 26.72 -13.46 -22.59
C GLY A 159 28.01 -12.93 -23.20
N LYS A 160 28.18 -13.22 -24.49
CA LYS A 160 29.27 -12.74 -25.35
C LYS A 160 28.72 -12.46 -26.73
N GLY A 161 28.78 -11.20 -27.14
CA GLY A 161 28.30 -10.75 -28.44
C GLY A 161 29.11 -11.31 -29.62
N GLY A 162 28.50 -11.19 -30.80
CA GLY A 162 29.14 -11.67 -32.01
C GLY A 162 28.33 -11.40 -33.27
N HIS A 163 28.86 -11.86 -34.38
CA HIS A 163 28.18 -11.74 -35.68
C HIS A 163 26.98 -12.69 -35.75
N GLY A 164 25.80 -12.20 -36.11
CA GLY A 164 24.57 -12.98 -36.16
C GLY A 164 24.62 -14.22 -37.05
N ALA A 165 25.48 -14.24 -38.09
CA ALA A 165 25.71 -15.42 -38.95
C ALA A 165 26.72 -16.41 -38.36
N MET A 166 27.40 -16.09 -37.24
CA MET A 166 28.42 -16.94 -36.57
C MET A 166 28.10 -17.15 -35.10
N PRO A 167 26.89 -17.64 -34.74
CA PRO A 167 26.46 -17.76 -33.34
C PRO A 167 27.32 -18.72 -32.50
N HIS A 168 28.03 -19.65 -33.14
CA HIS A 168 28.94 -20.60 -32.49
C HIS A 168 30.21 -19.94 -31.89
N HIS A 169 30.51 -18.69 -32.27
CA HIS A 169 31.59 -17.88 -31.66
C HIS A 169 31.08 -16.93 -30.55
N ALA A 170 29.78 -16.86 -30.35
CA ALA A 170 29.11 -16.04 -29.37
C ALA A 170 28.53 -16.89 -28.22
N VAL A 171 27.99 -16.21 -27.22
CA VAL A 171 27.12 -16.74 -26.16
C VAL A 171 25.91 -15.81 -26.13
N ASP A 172 24.78 -16.29 -26.62
CA ASP A 172 23.63 -15.44 -26.89
C ASP A 172 22.76 -15.16 -25.65
N PRO A 173 22.80 -13.96 -25.08
CA PRO A 173 21.97 -13.61 -23.94
C PRO A 173 20.51 -13.36 -24.30
N THR A 174 20.20 -13.09 -25.59
CA THR A 174 18.82 -12.85 -26.04
C THR A 174 18.00 -14.13 -26.00
N VAL A 175 18.54 -15.23 -26.54
CA VAL A 175 17.90 -16.56 -26.46
C VAL A 175 17.83 -17.02 -25.02
N THR A 176 18.88 -16.77 -24.22
CA THR A 176 18.91 -17.08 -22.79
C THR A 176 17.80 -16.33 -22.05
N ALA A 177 17.61 -15.02 -22.28
CA ALA A 177 16.55 -14.22 -21.67
C ALA A 177 15.15 -14.77 -22.00
N ALA A 178 14.88 -15.13 -23.26
CA ALA A 178 13.62 -15.73 -23.67
C ALA A 178 13.34 -17.04 -22.91
N THR A 179 14.37 -17.89 -22.73
CA THR A 179 14.28 -19.15 -21.98
C THR A 179 14.03 -18.90 -20.50
N VAL A 180 14.74 -17.95 -19.88
CA VAL A 180 14.53 -17.55 -18.48
C VAL A 180 13.11 -17.03 -18.27
N ILE A 181 12.60 -16.15 -19.13
CA ILE A 181 11.24 -15.61 -19.06
C ILE A 181 10.20 -16.76 -19.06
N SER A 182 10.30 -17.68 -20.02
CA SER A 182 9.39 -18.81 -20.11
C SER A 182 9.47 -19.72 -18.89
N THR A 183 10.68 -19.97 -18.38
CA THR A 183 10.89 -20.85 -17.23
C THR A 183 10.43 -20.20 -15.93
N LEU A 184 10.60 -18.88 -15.76
CA LEU A 184 10.12 -18.17 -14.57
C LEU A 184 8.59 -18.28 -14.40
N GLN A 185 7.82 -18.44 -15.47
CA GLN A 185 6.37 -18.70 -15.36
C GLN A 185 6.07 -20.04 -14.68
N THR A 186 6.99 -21.01 -14.77
CA THR A 186 6.83 -22.30 -14.08
C THR A 186 6.98 -22.20 -12.57
N VAL A 187 7.61 -21.15 -12.06
CA VAL A 187 7.68 -20.90 -10.61
C VAL A 187 6.26 -20.82 -10.03
N VAL A 188 5.41 -19.97 -10.62
CA VAL A 188 4.02 -19.84 -10.16
C VAL A 188 3.23 -21.13 -10.37
N SER A 189 3.37 -21.76 -11.53
CA SER A 189 2.53 -22.90 -11.90
C SER A 189 3.00 -24.26 -11.37
N ARG A 190 4.25 -24.40 -10.85
CA ARG A 190 4.85 -25.68 -10.44
C ARG A 190 5.52 -25.69 -9.08
N GLU A 191 5.82 -24.53 -8.49
CA GLU A 191 6.53 -24.46 -7.19
C GLU A 191 5.71 -23.79 -6.09
N ILE A 192 4.64 -23.06 -6.48
CA ILE A 192 3.70 -22.44 -5.54
C ILE A 192 2.44 -23.32 -5.46
N ASP A 193 1.89 -23.47 -4.27
CA ASP A 193 0.61 -24.15 -4.07
C ASP A 193 -0.46 -23.43 -4.92
N PRO A 194 -1.24 -24.17 -5.75
CA PRO A 194 -2.26 -23.57 -6.58
C PRO A 194 -3.40 -22.86 -5.82
N GLN A 195 -3.50 -23.05 -4.50
CA GLN A 195 -4.42 -22.30 -3.64
C GLN A 195 -3.87 -20.93 -3.21
N GLU A 196 -2.58 -20.68 -3.43
CA GLU A 196 -1.92 -19.43 -3.06
C GLU A 196 -1.93 -18.43 -4.20
N THR A 197 -2.06 -17.16 -3.85
CA THR A 197 -2.07 -16.07 -4.83
C THR A 197 -0.67 -15.52 -5.03
N VAL A 198 -0.13 -15.71 -6.25
CA VAL A 198 1.15 -15.14 -6.70
C VAL A 198 1.02 -14.60 -8.10
N VAL A 199 1.50 -13.38 -8.32
CA VAL A 199 1.69 -12.78 -9.64
C VAL A 199 3.18 -12.58 -9.86
N LEU A 200 3.72 -13.10 -10.96
CA LEU A 200 5.07 -12.83 -11.44
C LEU A 200 4.95 -12.26 -12.86
N SER A 201 5.14 -10.96 -12.97
CA SER A 201 5.04 -10.25 -14.25
C SER A 201 6.40 -9.81 -14.76
N ILE A 202 6.58 -9.92 -16.08
CA ILE A 202 7.70 -9.33 -16.81
C ILE A 202 7.18 -8.08 -17.51
N GLY A 203 7.65 -6.91 -17.09
CA GLY A 203 7.26 -5.62 -17.67
C GLY A 203 8.29 -5.06 -18.65
N LYS A 204 9.53 -5.58 -18.65
CA LYS A 204 10.62 -5.04 -19.45
C LYS A 204 11.54 -6.15 -19.96
N LEU A 205 11.90 -6.07 -21.25
CA LEU A 205 12.92 -6.90 -21.89
C LEU A 205 13.74 -6.00 -22.82
N GLU A 206 15.05 -5.99 -22.62
CA GLU A 206 16.00 -5.23 -23.45
C GLU A 206 17.12 -6.15 -23.92
N ALA A 207 17.34 -6.25 -25.23
CA ALA A 207 18.44 -7.01 -25.82
C ALA A 207 18.73 -6.55 -27.25
N GLY A 208 20.00 -6.28 -27.54
CA GLY A 208 20.48 -5.93 -28.88
C GLY A 208 20.01 -4.58 -29.41
N THR A 209 20.70 -4.13 -30.46
CA THR A 209 20.41 -2.86 -31.17
C THR A 209 20.36 -3.01 -32.66
N ALA A 210 20.79 -4.17 -33.22
CA ALA A 210 20.82 -4.44 -34.66
C ALA A 210 20.53 -5.90 -34.95
N VAL A 211 19.83 -6.16 -36.04
CA VAL A 211 19.32 -7.49 -36.40
C VAL A 211 20.39 -8.54 -36.75
N ASN A 212 21.60 -8.09 -37.07
CA ASN A 212 22.73 -8.94 -37.48
C ASN A 212 23.85 -9.00 -36.41
N ILE A 213 23.59 -8.52 -35.21
CA ILE A 213 24.54 -8.51 -34.08
C ILE A 213 23.91 -9.22 -32.88
N ILE A 214 24.59 -10.27 -32.37
CA ILE A 214 24.28 -10.86 -31.07
C ILE A 214 24.84 -9.92 -30.00
N PRO A 215 24.01 -9.44 -29.05
CA PRO A 215 24.49 -8.52 -28.02
C PRO A 215 25.37 -9.21 -26.96
N ASP A 216 26.10 -8.42 -26.17
CA ASP A 216 26.83 -8.92 -25.00
C ASP A 216 25.90 -9.19 -23.80
N THR A 217 24.79 -8.44 -23.70
CA THR A 217 23.90 -8.49 -22.55
C THR A 217 22.43 -8.48 -22.95
N ALA A 218 21.60 -9.06 -22.10
CA ALA A 218 20.17 -8.85 -22.07
C ALA A 218 19.73 -8.45 -20.65
N ARG A 219 18.62 -7.72 -20.52
CA ARG A 219 18.03 -7.31 -19.25
C ARG A 219 16.55 -7.64 -19.25
N VAL A 220 16.09 -8.25 -18.16
CA VAL A 220 14.68 -8.59 -17.93
C VAL A 220 14.29 -8.01 -16.58
N ALA A 221 13.17 -7.29 -16.50
CA ALA A 221 12.70 -6.74 -15.24
C ALA A 221 11.18 -6.87 -15.10
N GLY A 222 10.72 -6.89 -13.86
CA GLY A 222 9.33 -7.07 -13.57
C GLY A 222 8.98 -6.87 -12.10
N ASN A 223 7.83 -7.40 -11.72
CA ASN A 223 7.35 -7.36 -10.35
C ASN A 223 6.84 -8.72 -9.88
N VAL A 224 6.84 -8.91 -8.56
CA VAL A 224 6.20 -10.02 -7.88
C VAL A 224 5.19 -9.47 -6.89
N ARG A 225 4.00 -10.07 -6.86
CA ARG A 225 2.96 -9.80 -5.86
C ARG A 225 2.48 -11.10 -5.26
N THR A 226 2.22 -11.10 -3.97
CA THR A 226 1.63 -12.24 -3.27
C THR A 226 0.86 -11.77 -2.04
N THR A 227 -0.08 -12.58 -1.61
CA THR A 227 -0.85 -12.36 -0.37
C THR A 227 -0.32 -13.17 0.81
N ASN A 228 0.78 -13.92 0.60
CA ASN A 228 1.39 -14.78 1.61
C ASN A 228 2.83 -14.31 1.92
N PRO A 229 3.10 -13.84 3.17
CA PRO A 229 4.44 -13.37 3.57
C PRO A 229 5.54 -14.44 3.47
N GLU A 230 5.22 -15.72 3.71
CA GLU A 230 6.21 -16.83 3.64
C GLU A 230 6.62 -17.07 2.18
N ILE A 231 5.66 -17.02 1.26
CA ILE A 231 5.95 -17.13 -0.17
C ILE A 231 6.80 -15.95 -0.61
N ARG A 232 6.43 -14.70 -0.20
CA ARG A 232 7.22 -13.51 -0.49
C ARG A 232 8.69 -13.69 -0.12
N ALA A 233 8.96 -14.17 1.09
CA ALA A 233 10.32 -14.37 1.60
C ALA A 233 11.14 -15.38 0.76
N ARG A 234 10.49 -16.33 0.08
CA ARG A 234 11.13 -17.37 -0.72
C ARG A 234 11.36 -16.98 -2.18
N MET A 235 10.59 -16.02 -2.72
CA MET A 235 10.54 -15.70 -4.15
C MET A 235 11.91 -15.33 -4.72
N GLN A 236 12.68 -14.49 -4.05
CA GLN A 236 14.03 -14.12 -4.50
C GLN A 236 14.92 -15.34 -4.71
N GLY A 237 14.94 -16.27 -3.75
CA GLY A 237 15.76 -17.49 -3.82
C GLY A 237 15.33 -18.41 -4.95
N ILE A 238 14.03 -18.57 -5.15
CA ILE A 238 13.46 -19.40 -6.21
C ILE A 238 13.82 -18.80 -7.58
N MET A 239 13.58 -17.51 -7.79
CA MET A 239 13.87 -16.82 -9.04
C MET A 239 15.37 -16.84 -9.37
N LYS A 240 16.21 -16.62 -8.36
CA LYS A 240 17.68 -16.68 -8.54
C LYS A 240 18.13 -18.07 -8.97
N ARG A 241 17.65 -19.13 -8.33
CA ARG A 241 17.97 -20.51 -8.67
C ARG A 241 17.60 -20.84 -10.13
N VAL A 242 16.41 -20.42 -10.58
CA VAL A 242 15.94 -20.64 -11.95
C VAL A 242 16.81 -19.87 -12.94
N ALA A 243 17.06 -18.59 -12.69
CA ALA A 243 17.88 -17.74 -13.56
C ALA A 243 19.32 -18.28 -13.68
N ASP A 244 19.96 -18.58 -12.55
CA ASP A 244 21.31 -19.13 -12.52
C ASP A 244 21.40 -20.46 -13.28
N GLY A 245 20.43 -21.37 -13.07
CA GLY A 245 20.40 -22.67 -13.72
C GLY A 245 20.29 -22.59 -15.24
N ILE A 246 19.39 -21.76 -15.75
CA ILE A 246 19.23 -21.54 -17.21
C ILE A 246 20.45 -20.82 -17.79
N CYS A 247 20.93 -19.77 -17.14
CA CYS A 247 22.11 -19.05 -17.63
C CYS A 247 23.34 -19.96 -17.69
N ALA A 248 23.58 -20.78 -16.66
CA ALA A 248 24.67 -21.74 -16.67
C ALA A 248 24.56 -22.78 -17.80
N ALA A 249 23.37 -23.34 -18.04
CA ALA A 249 23.11 -24.28 -19.13
C ALA A 249 23.40 -23.66 -20.52
N MET A 250 23.19 -22.36 -20.65
CA MET A 250 23.41 -21.60 -21.88
C MET A 250 24.75 -20.84 -21.93
N ARG A 251 25.65 -21.09 -21.01
CA ARG A 251 27.00 -20.50 -20.87
C ARG A 251 26.99 -19.00 -20.55
N CYS A 252 25.83 -18.44 -20.15
CA CYS A 252 25.69 -17.07 -19.65
C CYS A 252 25.90 -17.02 -18.14
N THR A 253 26.00 -15.79 -17.60
CA THR A 253 25.87 -15.54 -16.15
C THR A 253 24.68 -14.64 -15.88
N ALA A 254 24.10 -14.75 -14.67
CA ALA A 254 22.94 -14.00 -14.22
C ALA A 254 23.29 -13.13 -13.00
N GLU A 255 22.82 -11.91 -12.99
CA GLU A 255 22.82 -11.01 -11.83
C GLU A 255 21.40 -10.57 -11.56
N LEU A 256 20.79 -11.11 -10.49
CA LEU A 256 19.44 -10.75 -10.05
C LEU A 256 19.51 -9.74 -8.90
N VAL A 257 18.96 -8.55 -9.14
CA VAL A 257 18.65 -7.57 -8.10
C VAL A 257 17.15 -7.73 -7.78
N TYR A 258 16.84 -8.05 -6.54
CA TYR A 258 15.47 -8.19 -6.03
C TYR A 258 15.26 -7.18 -4.92
N THR A 259 14.27 -6.32 -5.08
CA THR A 259 14.01 -5.20 -4.17
C THR A 259 12.60 -5.34 -3.59
N PRO A 260 12.48 -5.75 -2.33
CA PRO A 260 11.21 -5.70 -1.61
C PRO A 260 10.74 -4.24 -1.48
N ILE A 261 9.47 -3.98 -1.83
CA ILE A 261 8.86 -2.65 -1.73
C ILE A 261 7.88 -2.64 -0.57
N TYR A 262 6.70 -3.25 -0.71
CA TYR A 262 5.68 -3.25 0.34
C TYR A 262 5.40 -4.68 0.83
N PRO A 263 5.34 -4.90 2.15
CA PRO A 263 4.84 -6.16 2.70
C PRO A 263 3.39 -6.45 2.30
N VAL A 264 2.92 -7.65 2.60
CA VAL A 264 1.48 -7.97 2.56
C VAL A 264 0.79 -7.14 3.65
N THR A 265 -0.28 -6.43 3.30
CA THR A 265 -1.11 -5.78 4.31
C THR A 265 -1.99 -6.83 4.97
N VAL A 266 -1.71 -7.12 6.23
CA VAL A 266 -2.40 -8.16 6.99
C VAL A 266 -3.18 -7.52 8.14
N ASN A 267 -4.49 -7.71 8.12
CA ASN A 267 -5.37 -7.26 9.18
C ASN A 267 -5.40 -8.26 10.35
N ASP A 268 -5.17 -7.75 11.55
CA ASP A 268 -5.32 -8.52 12.79
C ASP A 268 -6.79 -8.91 13.00
N PRO A 269 -7.10 -10.17 13.33
CA PRO A 269 -8.48 -10.61 13.50
C PRO A 269 -9.26 -9.84 14.57
N ALA A 270 -8.66 -9.57 15.73
CA ALA A 270 -9.35 -8.89 16.83
C ALA A 270 -9.59 -7.40 16.49
N MET A 271 -8.59 -6.72 15.90
CA MET A 271 -8.74 -5.32 15.48
C MET A 271 -9.76 -5.19 14.36
N THR A 272 -9.77 -6.13 13.42
CA THR A 272 -10.73 -6.13 12.31
C THR A 272 -12.16 -6.37 12.81
N GLN A 273 -12.37 -7.28 13.75
CA GLN A 273 -13.67 -7.52 14.35
C GLN A 273 -14.16 -6.31 15.15
N LEU A 274 -13.28 -5.66 15.91
CA LEU A 274 -13.61 -4.41 16.61
C LEU A 274 -14.01 -3.32 15.62
N MET A 275 -13.23 -3.11 14.54
CA MET A 275 -13.55 -2.16 13.48
C MET A 275 -14.88 -2.49 12.82
N ARG A 276 -15.13 -3.78 12.50
CA ARG A 276 -16.40 -4.24 11.91
C ARG A 276 -17.59 -3.99 12.84
N SER A 277 -17.45 -4.20 14.14
CA SER A 277 -18.56 -3.95 15.09
C SER A 277 -18.98 -2.48 15.09
N VAL A 278 -18.03 -1.56 15.04
CA VAL A 278 -18.30 -0.11 14.89
C VAL A 278 -18.90 0.19 13.52
N ALA A 279 -18.37 -0.46 12.48
CA ALA A 279 -18.87 -0.28 11.12
C ALA A 279 -20.35 -0.62 10.98
N VAL A 280 -20.78 -1.71 11.59
CA VAL A 280 -22.21 -2.12 11.59
C VAL A 280 -23.09 -1.05 12.24
N GLU A 281 -22.66 -0.44 13.31
CA GLU A 281 -23.41 0.64 13.96
C GLU A 281 -23.48 1.92 13.12
N VAL A 282 -22.38 2.26 12.42
CA VAL A 282 -22.29 3.50 11.64
C VAL A 282 -22.95 3.38 10.26
N PHE A 283 -22.79 2.23 9.61
CA PHE A 283 -23.22 2.02 8.21
C PHE A 283 -24.49 1.19 8.08
N GLY A 284 -24.82 0.33 9.05
CA GLY A 284 -25.81 -0.74 8.94
C GLY A 284 -25.19 -2.05 8.44
N GLU A 285 -25.64 -3.20 8.94
CA GLU A 285 -25.10 -4.54 8.62
C GLU A 285 -25.06 -4.80 7.10
N GLU A 286 -26.08 -4.36 6.38
CA GLU A 286 -26.23 -4.57 4.92
C GLU A 286 -25.22 -3.80 4.07
N ARG A 287 -24.56 -2.80 4.67
CA ARG A 287 -23.54 -1.98 3.99
C ARG A 287 -22.12 -2.36 4.37
N VAL A 288 -21.94 -3.31 5.30
CA VAL A 288 -20.61 -3.80 5.73
C VAL A 288 -20.34 -5.13 5.05
N VAL A 289 -19.41 -5.13 4.10
CA VAL A 289 -19.19 -6.27 3.20
C VAL A 289 -17.77 -6.82 3.32
N GLU A 290 -17.64 -8.14 3.32
CA GLU A 290 -16.33 -8.76 3.22
C GLU A 290 -15.84 -8.70 1.77
N LEU A 291 -14.63 -8.17 1.54
CA LEU A 291 -14.04 -8.03 0.21
C LEU A 291 -13.05 -9.16 -0.10
N PRO A 292 -12.88 -9.52 -1.38
CA PRO A 292 -11.74 -10.30 -1.80
C PRO A 292 -10.45 -9.50 -1.55
N VAL A 293 -9.30 -10.19 -1.45
CA VAL A 293 -8.01 -9.54 -1.33
C VAL A 293 -7.73 -8.66 -2.56
N ALA A 294 -7.27 -7.42 -2.32
CA ALA A 294 -6.85 -6.53 -3.39
C ALA A 294 -5.40 -6.84 -3.80
N MET A 295 -5.14 -6.86 -5.12
CA MET A 295 -3.78 -7.08 -5.64
C MET A 295 -2.94 -5.79 -5.72
N GLY A 296 -3.49 -4.65 -5.30
CA GLY A 296 -2.75 -3.45 -4.96
C GLY A 296 -1.87 -3.68 -3.73
N SER A 297 -0.99 -2.76 -3.46
CA SER A 297 -0.11 -2.77 -2.28
C SER A 297 -0.19 -1.43 -1.55
N GLU A 298 0.16 -1.42 -0.28
CA GLU A 298 -0.03 -0.30 0.63
C GLU A 298 1.07 -0.32 1.70
N ASP A 299 1.71 0.81 1.96
CA ASP A 299 2.80 0.90 2.94
C ASP A 299 2.31 0.90 4.40
N PHE A 300 1.00 1.03 4.64
CA PHE A 300 0.38 0.72 5.93
C PHE A 300 0.77 -0.66 6.46
N SER A 301 1.09 -1.58 5.54
CA SER A 301 1.59 -2.92 5.84
C SER A 301 2.80 -2.92 6.80
N TYR A 302 3.68 -1.92 6.71
CA TYR A 302 4.83 -1.81 7.61
C TYR A 302 4.45 -1.59 9.07
N TYR A 303 3.36 -0.86 9.33
CA TYR A 303 2.82 -0.74 10.69
C TYR A 303 2.24 -2.07 11.19
N GLY A 304 1.51 -2.78 10.31
CA GLY A 304 0.94 -4.09 10.60
C GLY A 304 1.98 -5.19 10.87
N GLU A 305 3.21 -5.06 10.36
CA GLU A 305 4.33 -5.95 10.72
C GLU A 305 4.84 -5.70 12.17
N LYS A 306 4.50 -4.58 12.80
CA LYS A 306 5.00 -4.20 14.13
C LYS A 306 3.96 -4.35 15.23
N ILE A 307 2.71 -4.01 14.96
CA ILE A 307 1.62 -3.99 15.94
C ILE A 307 0.32 -4.47 15.29
N PRO A 308 -0.67 -4.95 16.06
CA PRO A 308 -2.00 -5.30 15.55
C PRO A 308 -2.63 -4.15 14.76
N ALA A 309 -3.10 -4.44 13.54
CA ALA A 309 -3.57 -3.43 12.60
C ALA A 309 -4.93 -3.79 12.00
N ALA A 310 -5.74 -2.79 11.67
CA ALA A 310 -6.94 -2.95 10.87
C ALA A 310 -6.99 -1.86 9.77
N TYR A 311 -7.06 -2.29 8.52
CA TYR A 311 -7.19 -1.43 7.35
C TYR A 311 -8.44 -1.81 6.56
N VAL A 312 -9.33 -0.86 6.34
CA VAL A 312 -10.65 -1.08 5.75
C VAL A 312 -10.86 -0.18 4.54
N PHE A 313 -11.88 -0.47 3.73
CA PHE A 313 -12.16 0.25 2.49
C PHE A 313 -13.48 0.97 2.56
N LEU A 314 -13.47 2.30 2.36
CA LEU A 314 -14.67 3.11 2.27
C LEU A 314 -15.07 3.26 0.80
N GLY A 315 -16.22 2.74 0.42
CA GLY A 315 -16.75 2.86 -0.93
C GLY A 315 -17.09 4.29 -1.29
N ILE A 316 -16.63 4.71 -2.48
CA ILE A 316 -16.81 6.06 -3.04
C ILE A 316 -17.36 6.07 -4.45
N ALA A 317 -17.67 4.89 -5.04
CA ALA A 317 -18.14 4.80 -6.41
C ALA A 317 -19.64 5.15 -6.53
N ASP A 318 -19.94 6.22 -7.22
CA ASP A 318 -21.29 6.61 -7.65
C ASP A 318 -21.22 7.13 -9.09
N GLU A 319 -21.65 6.31 -10.05
CA GLU A 319 -21.61 6.70 -11.47
C GLU A 319 -22.48 7.93 -11.76
N ALA A 320 -23.59 8.12 -11.04
CA ALA A 320 -24.46 9.26 -11.23
C ALA A 320 -23.81 10.59 -10.80
N LYS A 321 -22.85 10.52 -9.86
CA LYS A 321 -22.05 11.65 -9.39
C LYS A 321 -20.71 11.78 -10.15
N GLY A 322 -20.39 10.84 -11.05
CA GLY A 322 -19.11 10.83 -11.78
C GLY A 322 -17.91 10.37 -10.96
N THR A 323 -18.11 9.64 -9.87
CA THR A 323 -17.04 9.14 -8.98
C THR A 323 -16.70 7.65 -9.21
N GLY A 324 -17.03 7.11 -10.39
CA GLY A 324 -16.77 5.71 -10.77
C GLY A 324 -15.39 5.45 -11.41
N ASN A 325 -14.56 6.46 -11.59
CA ASN A 325 -13.22 6.28 -12.16
C ASN A 325 -12.28 5.63 -11.14
N GLN A 326 -11.45 4.69 -11.61
CA GLN A 326 -10.49 4.00 -10.76
C GLN A 326 -9.38 4.93 -10.27
N HIS A 327 -8.72 4.51 -9.18
CA HIS A 327 -7.51 5.15 -8.67
C HIS A 327 -6.46 5.34 -9.77
N HIS A 328 -5.63 6.38 -9.66
CA HIS A 328 -4.58 6.76 -10.61
C HIS A 328 -5.09 7.17 -12.01
N ASN A 329 -6.39 7.47 -12.13
CA ASN A 329 -6.98 7.99 -13.36
C ASN A 329 -7.02 9.53 -13.31
N PRO A 330 -6.72 10.25 -14.41
CA PRO A 330 -6.83 11.73 -14.45
C PRO A 330 -8.21 12.30 -14.12
N LYS A 331 -9.24 11.45 -14.21
CA LYS A 331 -10.63 11.78 -13.86
C LYS A 331 -11.12 11.10 -12.58
N PHE A 332 -10.20 10.58 -11.76
CA PHE A 332 -10.55 10.08 -10.44
C PHE A 332 -11.23 11.19 -9.62
N ASN A 333 -12.29 10.83 -8.93
CA ASN A 333 -13.00 11.73 -8.02
C ASN A 333 -13.66 10.92 -6.90
N VAL A 334 -13.89 11.55 -5.78
CA VAL A 334 -14.44 10.94 -4.57
C VAL A 334 -15.87 11.41 -4.36
N ASP A 335 -16.81 10.50 -4.08
CA ASP A 335 -18.06 10.89 -3.43
C ASP A 335 -17.76 11.20 -1.97
N ASP A 336 -17.94 12.43 -1.56
CA ASP A 336 -17.62 12.89 -0.22
C ASP A 336 -18.75 12.66 0.81
N GLU A 337 -19.94 12.28 0.39
CA GLU A 337 -21.04 11.96 1.31
C GLU A 337 -20.72 10.88 2.36
N PRO A 338 -20.00 9.79 2.06
CA PRO A 338 -19.64 8.78 3.06
C PRO A 338 -18.47 9.18 3.98
N LEU A 339 -17.69 10.23 3.67
CA LEU A 339 -16.50 10.58 4.45
C LEU A 339 -16.79 10.87 5.94
N PRO A 340 -17.89 11.54 6.32
CA PRO A 340 -18.25 11.71 7.74
C PRO A 340 -18.49 10.37 8.46
N LYS A 341 -19.02 9.36 7.76
CA LYS A 341 -19.16 8.00 8.32
C LYS A 341 -17.81 7.32 8.50
N GLY A 342 -16.87 7.53 7.57
CA GLY A 342 -15.48 7.10 7.73
C GLY A 342 -14.82 7.70 8.97
N ALA A 343 -15.05 8.98 9.24
CA ALA A 343 -14.56 9.63 10.46
C ALA A 343 -15.22 9.08 11.72
N ALA A 344 -16.54 8.86 11.72
CA ALA A 344 -17.25 8.25 12.83
C ALA A 344 -16.77 6.82 13.11
N LEU A 345 -16.48 6.02 12.08
CA LEU A 345 -15.92 4.68 12.18
C LEU A 345 -14.57 4.68 12.91
N LEU A 346 -13.62 5.46 12.42
CA LEU A 346 -12.28 5.51 13.02
C LEU A 346 -12.30 6.10 14.42
N ALA A 347 -13.16 7.10 14.69
CA ALA A 347 -13.36 7.65 16.02
C ALA A 347 -13.93 6.60 16.98
N GLY A 348 -14.97 5.85 16.56
CA GLY A 348 -15.56 4.78 17.35
C GLY A 348 -14.58 3.63 17.63
N PHE A 349 -13.81 3.22 16.62
CA PHE A 349 -12.75 2.23 16.78
C PHE A 349 -11.71 2.68 17.82
N ALA A 350 -11.22 3.91 17.70
CA ALA A 350 -10.24 4.45 18.64
C ALA A 350 -10.80 4.54 20.07
N ALA A 351 -12.01 5.06 20.25
CA ALA A 351 -12.65 5.19 21.56
C ALA A 351 -12.84 3.83 22.26
N ARG A 352 -13.32 2.80 21.53
CA ARG A 352 -13.49 1.45 22.09
C ARG A 352 -12.18 0.77 22.42
N PHE A 353 -11.21 0.85 21.50
CA PHE A 353 -9.90 0.26 21.73
C PHE A 353 -9.22 0.87 22.96
N THR A 354 -9.21 2.21 23.08
CA THR A 354 -8.58 2.89 24.21
C THR A 354 -9.28 2.63 25.54
N ALA A 355 -10.58 2.35 25.54
CA ALA A 355 -11.35 1.92 26.71
C ALA A 355 -11.11 0.44 27.09
N GLY A 356 -10.39 -0.32 26.27
CA GLY A 356 -10.11 -1.75 26.52
C GLY A 356 -11.25 -2.68 26.09
N GLU A 357 -12.17 -2.22 25.23
CA GLU A 357 -13.21 -3.06 24.69
C GLU A 357 -12.63 -4.05 23.65
N SER A 358 -13.10 -5.29 23.70
CA SER A 358 -12.87 -6.31 22.68
C SER A 358 -14.16 -6.48 21.88
N ALA A 359 -14.06 -6.93 20.63
CA ALA A 359 -15.21 -7.33 19.87
C ALA A 359 -15.95 -8.45 20.63
N SER A 360 -17.19 -8.19 21.01
CA SER A 360 -18.09 -9.17 21.67
C SER A 360 -18.64 -10.15 20.63
#